data_6138c805665452095105216a3b1df908
#
_entry.id   6138c805665452095105216a3b1df908
#
_cell.length_a   1.000
_cell.length_b   1.000
_cell.length_c   1.000
_cell.angle_alpha   90.00
_cell.angle_beta   90.00
_cell.angle_gamma   90.00
#
_symmetry.space_group_name_H-M   'P 1'
#
loop_
_entity.id
_entity.type
_entity.pdbx_description
1 polymer ?
#
loop_
_entity_poly.entity_id
_entity_poly.type
_entity_poly.pdbx_seq_one_letter_code
_entity_poly.pdbx_strand_id
1 'polypeptide(L)'
;MAEVGSSLEPDQPRKVAPCFATLAIVSSIQCCLILSVPLSSLPSDIAFGWTDVTSAVSPPRMAGAMMAYSTKSERFVLFGGWDGREGLNVTWIYDPRNLTWGSVQPAVSPPGRGDAMFVYDGVSDIFVLFGGWHENADGTYTRLGDTWTFSLTNRIWSEAQPARSPSARSDSQVAYDPLADVVFLFGGFNGTTYLSDSWYYSVVNNTWSPRPALVSPSPRADGRMIYVESQDRFIIFGGNDFSGPNYTFHHLSDTWSYRWGTNVWTHLDHSTGPSARDYPVFAVDQTAGRALLTSGFGERIILNDLWAFDLSKDTWLDLSPQVSPPARFAAVGGFDPVKQALVIFGGLADTGLLADTWQYASGIPSATPDLVPVALAVAGVLTVFGVVAARLVLRTKGRRS
;
A
#
# COMPACT_ATOMS: atom_id res chain seq x y z
N MET A 1 -54.92 -22.04 -55.42
CA MET A 1 -55.85 -21.06 -55.97
C MET A 1 -55.21 -19.72 -55.87
N ALA A 2 -54.70 -19.31 -56.93
CA ALA A 2 -55.07 -18.19 -57.82
C ALA A 2 -54.44 -16.90 -57.28
N GLU A 3 -53.30 -16.45 -57.86
CA GLU A 3 -53.19 -15.58 -59.07
C GLU A 3 -53.83 -14.22 -58.83
N VAL A 4 -53.26 -13.06 -59.09
CA VAL A 4 -52.68 -12.39 -60.25
C VAL A 4 -52.19 -11.05 -59.71
N GLY A 5 -51.10 -10.41 -59.93
CA GLY A 5 -50.46 -10.03 -61.21
C GLY A 5 -50.41 -8.53 -61.40
N SER A 6 -49.32 -8.06 -61.91
CA SER A 6 -48.98 -6.85 -62.71
C SER A 6 -48.20 -5.76 -61.99
N SER A 7 -46.92 -5.69 -62.22
CA SER A 7 -46.20 -4.93 -63.30
C SER A 7 -46.47 -3.44 -63.34
N LEU A 8 -45.45 -2.65 -63.15
CA LEU A 8 -44.98 -1.65 -64.10
C LEU A 8 -43.63 -1.04 -63.61
N GLU A 9 -42.73 -0.92 -64.55
CA GLU A 9 -41.39 -0.44 -64.59
C GLU A 9 -41.31 1.13 -64.63
N PRO A 10 -40.16 1.67 -64.89
CA PRO A 10 -39.33 2.47 -63.93
C PRO A 10 -39.24 3.92 -64.37
N ASP A 11 -38.76 4.81 -63.53
CA ASP A 11 -38.30 6.09 -64.00
C ASP A 11 -36.91 6.40 -63.42
N GLN A 12 -36.06 6.93 -64.27
CA GLN A 12 -34.60 7.10 -64.18
C GLN A 12 -34.23 8.43 -63.50
N PRO A 13 -32.97 8.68 -63.23
CA PRO A 13 -32.48 9.46 -62.08
C PRO A 13 -32.11 10.89 -62.41
N ARG A 14 -32.27 11.78 -61.45
CA ARG A 14 -31.63 13.12 -61.51
C ARG A 14 -30.40 13.16 -60.62
N LYS A 15 -29.27 13.37 -61.26
CA LYS A 15 -27.97 13.69 -60.70
C LYS A 15 -28.03 14.89 -59.77
N VAL A 16 -27.62 14.76 -58.53
CA VAL A 16 -27.16 15.87 -57.69
C VAL A 16 -25.76 15.53 -57.18
N ALA A 17 -24.86 16.43 -57.47
CA ALA A 17 -23.42 16.30 -57.32
C ALA A 17 -22.91 16.23 -55.86
N PRO A 18 -21.70 15.74 -55.65
CA PRO A 18 -21.15 15.39 -54.34
C PRO A 18 -20.52 16.58 -53.63
N CYS A 19 -21.05 16.98 -52.48
CA CYS A 19 -20.42 17.98 -51.64
C CYS A 19 -20.27 17.60 -50.16
N PHE A 20 -20.56 16.35 -49.81
CA PHE A 20 -20.48 15.91 -48.40
C PHE A 20 -19.39 14.89 -48.08
N ALA A 21 -18.68 14.37 -49.08
CA ALA A 21 -17.66 13.35 -48.86
C ALA A 21 -16.29 13.90 -48.39
N THR A 22 -16.01 15.19 -48.64
CA THR A 22 -14.68 15.77 -48.37
C THR A 22 -14.51 16.24 -46.90
N LEU A 23 -15.61 16.55 -46.19
CA LEU A 23 -15.52 17.01 -44.80
C LEU A 23 -15.40 15.84 -43.80
N ALA A 24 -15.95 14.66 -44.14
CA ALA A 24 -15.87 13.47 -43.28
C ALA A 24 -14.49 12.80 -43.32
N ILE A 25 -13.78 12.91 -44.44
CA ILE A 25 -12.43 12.31 -44.58
C ILE A 25 -11.37 13.12 -43.83
N VAL A 26 -11.49 14.45 -43.79
CA VAL A 26 -10.54 15.29 -43.03
C VAL A 26 -10.71 15.12 -41.52
N SER A 27 -11.95 14.90 -41.03
CA SER A 27 -12.18 14.65 -39.60
C SER A 27 -11.69 13.27 -39.17
N SER A 28 -11.77 12.25 -40.04
CA SER A 28 -11.30 10.90 -39.75
C SER A 28 -9.78 10.76 -39.74
N ILE A 29 -9.09 11.49 -40.63
CA ILE A 29 -7.63 11.52 -40.70
C ILE A 29 -7.04 12.29 -39.49
N GLN A 30 -7.68 13.36 -39.05
CA GLN A 30 -7.22 14.13 -37.90
C GLN A 30 -7.47 13.42 -36.58
N CYS A 31 -8.52 12.59 -36.48
CA CYS A 31 -8.75 11.73 -35.31
C CYS A 31 -7.75 10.55 -35.24
N CYS A 32 -7.35 9.98 -36.37
CA CYS A 32 -6.33 8.92 -36.43
C CYS A 32 -4.90 9.44 -36.18
N LEU A 33 -4.61 10.71 -36.49
CA LEU A 33 -3.28 11.30 -36.21
C LEU A 33 -3.06 11.67 -34.75
N ILE A 34 -4.13 11.85 -33.95
CA ILE A 34 -4.01 12.10 -32.52
C ILE A 34 -3.83 10.78 -31.72
N LEU A 35 -4.22 9.64 -32.29
CA LEU A 35 -4.11 8.33 -31.67
C LEU A 35 -2.84 7.54 -32.02
N SER A 36 -1.98 8.08 -32.90
CA SER A 36 -0.70 7.47 -33.28
C SER A 36 0.49 8.19 -32.66
N VAL A 37 0.41 8.57 -31.36
CA VAL A 37 1.62 8.73 -30.57
C VAL A 37 2.19 7.32 -30.42
N PRO A 38 3.36 7.01 -31.02
CA PRO A 38 3.90 5.69 -30.87
C PRO A 38 4.13 5.41 -29.39
N LEU A 39 3.73 4.24 -28.94
CA LEU A 39 3.93 3.76 -27.55
C LEU A 39 5.41 3.86 -27.12
N SER A 40 6.34 4.05 -28.06
CA SER A 40 7.76 4.27 -27.84
C SER A 40 8.17 5.68 -27.41
N SER A 41 7.24 6.63 -27.32
CA SER A 41 7.51 8.01 -26.84
C SER A 41 7.03 8.26 -25.40
N LEU A 42 6.45 7.26 -24.74
CA LEU A 42 6.30 7.30 -23.29
C LEU A 42 7.69 7.07 -22.67
N PRO A 43 8.05 7.80 -21.60
CA PRO A 43 9.29 7.51 -20.90
C PRO A 43 9.33 6.01 -20.59
N SER A 44 10.37 5.33 -21.05
CA SER A 44 10.55 3.86 -20.93
C SER A 44 10.78 3.36 -19.51
N ASP A 45 10.60 4.23 -18.49
CA ASP A 45 11.09 3.97 -17.14
C ASP A 45 9.99 3.70 -16.10
N ILE A 46 8.73 3.55 -16.49
CA ILE A 46 7.70 3.04 -15.58
C ILE A 46 7.48 1.56 -15.89
N ALA A 47 8.34 0.71 -15.36
CA ALA A 47 8.11 -0.72 -15.34
C ALA A 47 6.92 -0.98 -14.38
N PHE A 48 5.77 -1.37 -14.95
CA PHE A 48 4.64 -1.86 -14.18
C PHE A 48 4.97 -3.24 -13.60
N GLY A 49 4.78 -3.42 -12.30
CA GLY A 49 5.03 -4.70 -11.67
C GLY A 49 6.20 -4.68 -10.69
N TRP A 50 6.68 -5.88 -10.36
CA TRP A 50 7.78 -6.08 -9.42
C TRP A 50 9.13 -5.91 -10.10
N THR A 51 10.03 -5.24 -9.40
CA THR A 51 11.44 -5.09 -9.79
C THR A 51 12.32 -5.41 -8.59
N ASP A 52 13.33 -6.25 -8.79
CA ASP A 52 14.41 -6.46 -7.82
C ASP A 52 15.31 -5.21 -7.81
N VAL A 53 15.36 -4.56 -6.67
CA VAL A 53 16.16 -3.34 -6.44
C VAL A 53 17.21 -3.57 -5.33
N THR A 54 17.62 -4.80 -5.16
CA THR A 54 18.61 -5.20 -4.16
C THR A 54 19.94 -4.49 -4.42
N SER A 55 20.39 -3.70 -3.45
CA SER A 55 21.66 -3.00 -3.54
C SER A 55 22.82 -3.84 -3.02
N ALA A 56 24.04 -3.51 -3.45
CA ALA A 56 25.27 -4.20 -3.01
C ALA A 56 25.50 -4.09 -1.50
N VAL A 57 25.03 -3.00 -0.88
CA VAL A 57 25.00 -2.82 0.58
C VAL A 57 23.54 -2.94 1.01
N SER A 58 23.25 -3.89 1.87
CA SER A 58 21.91 -4.15 2.39
C SER A 58 21.97 -4.65 3.83
N PRO A 59 20.86 -4.62 4.58
CA PRO A 59 20.79 -5.30 5.87
C PRO A 59 21.12 -6.79 5.70
N PRO A 60 21.54 -7.48 6.78
CA PRO A 60 21.74 -8.92 6.74
C PRO A 60 20.44 -9.66 6.39
N ARG A 61 20.56 -10.93 6.02
CA ARG A 61 19.39 -11.82 5.84
C ARG A 61 18.61 -11.89 7.13
N MET A 62 17.30 -11.62 7.08
CA MET A 62 16.48 -11.59 8.28
C MET A 62 15.00 -11.76 8.00
N ALA A 63 14.27 -12.19 9.02
CA ALA A 63 12.81 -12.20 9.08
C ALA A 63 12.32 -11.48 10.35
N GLY A 64 11.05 -11.11 10.41
CA GLY A 64 10.46 -10.47 11.60
C GLY A 64 11.12 -9.13 11.99
N ALA A 65 11.80 -8.46 11.05
CA ALA A 65 12.23 -7.08 11.24
C ALA A 65 11.03 -6.13 11.26
N MET A 66 11.26 -4.89 11.62
CA MET A 66 10.24 -3.84 11.59
C MET A 66 10.66 -2.74 10.64
N MET A 67 9.72 -2.21 9.83
CA MET A 67 10.03 -1.13 8.89
C MET A 67 8.87 -0.14 8.81
N ALA A 68 9.18 1.15 8.82
CA ALA A 68 8.21 2.21 8.64
C ALA A 68 8.76 3.35 7.77
N TYR A 69 7.87 4.05 7.08
CA TYR A 69 8.22 5.15 6.17
C TYR A 69 8.04 6.50 6.86
N SER A 70 9.07 7.34 6.81
CA SER A 70 8.97 8.74 7.21
C SER A 70 8.54 9.60 6.02
N THR A 71 7.35 10.17 6.11
CA THR A 71 6.83 11.09 5.09
C THR A 71 7.62 12.39 5.02
N LYS A 72 8.27 12.80 6.11
CA LYS A 72 9.05 14.03 6.17
C LYS A 72 10.44 13.89 5.53
N SER A 73 11.12 12.76 5.76
CA SER A 73 12.44 12.51 5.18
C SER A 73 12.42 11.72 3.88
N GLU A 74 11.25 11.18 3.49
CA GLU A 74 11.06 10.31 2.33
C GLU A 74 11.97 9.07 2.36
N ARG A 75 12.05 8.42 3.54
CA ARG A 75 12.89 7.26 3.78
C ARG A 75 12.21 6.22 4.63
N PHE A 76 12.60 4.98 4.44
CA PHE A 76 12.24 3.91 5.36
C PHE A 76 13.31 3.75 6.43
N VAL A 77 12.86 3.48 7.64
CA VAL A 77 13.73 3.02 8.73
C VAL A 77 13.35 1.58 9.04
N LEU A 78 14.37 0.73 9.11
CA LEU A 78 14.27 -0.67 9.51
C LEU A 78 15.00 -0.85 10.84
N PHE A 79 14.41 -1.62 11.74
CA PHE A 79 15.02 -2.01 13.01
C PHE A 79 14.81 -3.50 13.30
N GLY A 80 15.80 -4.13 13.93
CA GLY A 80 15.71 -5.46 14.51
C GLY A 80 15.62 -6.59 13.49
N GLY A 81 14.81 -7.59 13.80
CA GLY A 81 14.65 -8.83 13.04
C GLY A 81 15.41 -10.00 13.64
N TRP A 82 15.32 -11.14 13.02
CA TRP A 82 15.99 -12.39 13.40
C TRP A 82 16.82 -12.93 12.24
N ASP A 83 18.09 -13.25 12.48
CA ASP A 83 19.04 -13.69 11.46
C ASP A 83 19.18 -15.22 11.35
N GLY A 84 18.34 -15.96 12.03
CA GLY A 84 18.41 -17.42 12.15
C GLY A 84 19.14 -17.90 13.39
N ARG A 85 19.67 -16.99 14.22
CA ARG A 85 20.42 -17.30 15.44
C ARG A 85 19.98 -16.45 16.62
N GLU A 86 19.82 -15.14 16.40
CA GLU A 86 19.49 -14.19 17.45
C GLU A 86 18.60 -13.04 16.93
N GLY A 87 17.90 -12.40 17.85
CA GLY A 87 17.24 -11.13 17.58
C GLY A 87 18.25 -9.99 17.43
N LEU A 88 18.14 -9.25 16.34
CA LEU A 88 19.07 -8.18 15.98
C LEU A 88 18.68 -6.85 16.63
N ASN A 89 19.69 -5.98 16.87
CA ASN A 89 19.51 -4.60 17.32
C ASN A 89 20.01 -3.58 16.30
N VAL A 90 20.03 -3.96 15.02
CA VAL A 90 20.52 -3.14 13.92
C VAL A 90 19.49 -2.12 13.48
N THR A 91 19.96 -0.94 13.11
CA THR A 91 19.13 0.12 12.50
C THR A 91 19.64 0.40 11.10
N TRP A 92 18.74 0.39 10.12
CA TRP A 92 19.05 0.68 8.72
C TRP A 92 18.09 1.71 8.15
N ILE A 93 18.57 2.47 7.18
CA ILE A 93 17.78 3.46 6.44
C ILE A 93 17.81 3.07 4.97
N TYR A 94 16.63 2.96 4.35
CA TYR A 94 16.50 2.80 2.90
C TYR A 94 16.10 4.13 2.26
N ASP A 95 16.88 4.56 1.28
CA ASP A 95 16.56 5.72 0.42
C ASP A 95 15.98 5.21 -0.90
N PRO A 96 14.66 5.27 -1.11
CA PRO A 96 14.03 4.78 -2.33
C PRO A 96 14.37 5.62 -3.57
N ARG A 97 14.90 6.84 -3.40
CA ARG A 97 15.32 7.69 -4.53
C ARG A 97 16.54 7.12 -5.23
N ASN A 98 17.48 6.58 -4.46
CA ASN A 98 18.76 6.05 -4.92
C ASN A 98 18.80 4.51 -4.86
N LEU A 99 17.74 3.86 -4.35
CA LEU A 99 17.65 2.40 -4.15
C LEU A 99 18.82 1.88 -3.27
N THR A 100 19.15 2.60 -2.20
CA THR A 100 20.31 2.27 -1.35
C THR A 100 19.94 2.12 0.11
N TRP A 101 20.63 1.19 0.77
CA TRP A 101 20.60 1.02 2.21
C TRP A 101 21.82 1.65 2.87
N GLY A 102 21.64 2.21 4.06
CA GLY A 102 22.71 2.70 4.92
C GLY A 102 22.48 2.25 6.36
N SER A 103 23.51 1.69 7.00
CA SER A 103 23.46 1.34 8.42
C SER A 103 23.61 2.57 9.31
N VAL A 104 22.92 2.53 10.45
CA VAL A 104 23.07 3.52 11.52
C VAL A 104 23.69 2.83 12.72
N GLN A 105 24.68 3.49 13.34
CA GLN A 105 25.34 3.02 14.57
C GLN A 105 25.03 4.00 15.70
N PRO A 106 23.85 3.90 16.33
CA PRO A 106 23.51 4.78 17.44
C PRO A 106 24.29 4.40 18.69
N ALA A 107 24.57 5.38 19.54
CA ALA A 107 25.29 5.13 20.81
C ALA A 107 24.50 4.26 21.78
N VAL A 108 23.18 4.32 21.71
CA VAL A 108 22.22 3.48 22.45
C VAL A 108 21.23 2.91 21.47
N SER A 109 20.87 1.64 21.61
CA SER A 109 19.85 0.96 20.81
C SER A 109 18.95 0.14 21.72
N PRO A 110 17.69 -0.09 21.34
CA PRO A 110 16.87 -1.10 21.99
C PRO A 110 17.59 -2.46 21.94
N PRO A 111 17.35 -3.37 22.91
CA PRO A 111 17.80 -4.74 22.82
C PRO A 111 17.35 -5.41 21.53
N GLY A 112 18.15 -6.38 21.03
CA GLY A 112 17.85 -7.15 19.84
C GLY A 112 16.51 -7.86 19.96
N ARG A 113 15.67 -7.73 18.92
CA ARG A 113 14.29 -8.24 18.94
C ARG A 113 13.71 -8.49 17.57
N GLY A 114 12.73 -9.40 17.48
CA GLY A 114 11.85 -9.58 16.35
C GLY A 114 10.41 -9.18 16.69
N ASP A 115 9.61 -8.96 15.64
CA ASP A 115 8.16 -8.84 15.65
C ASP A 115 7.61 -7.84 16.67
N ALA A 116 8.32 -6.71 16.84
CA ALA A 116 7.86 -5.57 17.60
C ALA A 116 6.88 -4.72 16.78
N MET A 117 6.12 -3.90 17.45
CA MET A 117 5.38 -2.81 16.84
C MET A 117 6.35 -1.69 16.45
N PHE A 118 6.21 -1.16 15.22
CA PHE A 118 7.04 -0.04 14.75
C PHE A 118 6.28 0.83 13.76
N VAL A 119 6.12 2.11 14.08
CA VAL A 119 5.40 3.08 13.23
C VAL A 119 6.09 4.44 13.25
N TYR A 120 5.83 5.25 12.23
CA TYR A 120 6.26 6.63 12.15
C TYR A 120 5.12 7.56 12.60
N ASP A 121 5.40 8.39 13.61
CA ASP A 121 4.59 9.53 14.02
C ASP A 121 5.03 10.76 13.22
N GLY A 122 4.19 11.16 12.27
CA GLY A 122 4.49 12.27 11.36
C GLY A 122 4.39 13.65 12.00
N VAL A 123 3.64 13.80 13.09
CA VAL A 123 3.51 15.06 13.84
C VAL A 123 4.76 15.32 14.66
N SER A 124 5.22 14.33 15.41
CA SER A 124 6.42 14.43 16.25
C SER A 124 7.73 14.21 15.48
N ASP A 125 7.68 13.71 14.22
CA ASP A 125 8.83 13.33 13.40
C ASP A 125 9.73 12.28 14.07
N ILE A 126 9.12 11.26 14.65
CA ILE A 126 9.82 10.15 15.30
C ILE A 126 9.19 8.80 14.94
N PHE A 127 9.99 7.76 15.09
CA PHE A 127 9.50 6.38 15.04
C PHE A 127 9.25 5.88 16.46
N VAL A 128 8.17 5.15 16.65
CA VAL A 128 7.79 4.55 17.93
C VAL A 128 7.91 3.04 17.81
N LEU A 129 8.65 2.43 18.74
CA LEU A 129 8.82 0.99 18.89
C LEU A 129 8.21 0.54 20.20
N PHE A 130 7.47 -0.56 20.20
CA PHE A 130 6.98 -1.19 21.43
C PHE A 130 7.03 -2.71 21.34
N GLY A 131 7.48 -3.36 22.40
CA GLY A 131 7.38 -4.80 22.57
C GLY A 131 8.30 -5.60 21.64
N GLY A 132 7.77 -6.71 21.12
CA GLY A 132 8.52 -7.71 20.38
C GLY A 132 8.98 -8.88 21.25
N TRP A 133 9.76 -9.77 20.69
CA TRP A 133 10.37 -10.87 21.44
C TRP A 133 11.90 -10.80 21.35
N HIS A 134 12.54 -11.29 22.41
CA HIS A 134 13.97 -11.43 22.53
C HIS A 134 14.30 -12.89 22.84
N GLU A 135 15.31 -13.44 22.17
CA GLU A 135 15.82 -14.77 22.43
C GLU A 135 16.88 -14.72 23.52
N ASN A 136 16.67 -15.49 24.58
CA ASN A 136 17.58 -15.59 25.70
C ASN A 136 18.73 -16.57 25.39
N ALA A 137 19.81 -16.49 26.14
CA ALA A 137 20.97 -17.35 25.96
C ALA A 137 20.68 -18.87 26.16
N ASP A 138 19.58 -19.21 26.81
CA ASP A 138 19.10 -20.59 27.00
C ASP A 138 18.15 -21.07 25.88
N GLY A 139 17.93 -20.24 24.83
CA GLY A 139 17.03 -20.55 23.71
C GLY A 139 15.54 -20.33 24.04
N THR A 140 15.20 -19.77 25.18
CA THR A 140 13.83 -19.35 25.48
C THR A 140 13.54 -17.96 24.94
N TYR A 141 12.25 -17.60 24.80
CA TYR A 141 11.82 -16.31 24.28
C TYR A 141 11.11 -15.48 25.34
N THR A 142 11.61 -14.27 25.56
CA THR A 142 10.96 -13.27 26.43
C THR A 142 10.19 -12.26 25.59
N ARG A 143 8.94 -12.00 25.93
CA ARG A 143 8.18 -10.88 25.36
C ARG A 143 8.55 -9.59 26.05
N LEU A 144 8.76 -8.55 25.27
CA LEU A 144 9.17 -7.23 25.71
C LEU A 144 7.95 -6.31 25.86
N GLY A 145 8.05 -5.32 26.74
CA GLY A 145 6.98 -4.35 27.00
C GLY A 145 7.51 -2.93 27.17
N ASP A 146 8.76 -2.72 26.73
CA ASP A 146 9.41 -1.42 26.69
C ASP A 146 8.94 -0.59 25.47
N THR A 147 9.01 0.72 25.63
CA THR A 147 8.69 1.69 24.56
C THR A 147 9.94 2.48 24.23
N TRP A 148 10.26 2.58 22.96
CA TRP A 148 11.40 3.33 22.45
C TRP A 148 10.97 4.30 21.36
N THR A 149 11.71 5.38 21.22
CA THR A 149 11.55 6.33 20.12
C THR A 149 12.85 6.46 19.34
N PHE A 150 12.76 6.64 18.02
CA PHE A 150 13.92 6.90 17.17
C PHE A 150 13.73 8.19 16.38
N SER A 151 14.67 9.11 16.53
CA SER A 151 14.77 10.30 15.70
C SER A 151 15.68 10.03 14.50
N LEU A 152 15.13 10.03 13.30
CA LEU A 152 15.90 9.85 12.07
C LEU A 152 16.87 11.03 11.83
N THR A 153 16.43 12.25 12.13
CA THR A 153 17.22 13.46 11.98
C THR A 153 18.48 13.41 12.85
N ASN A 154 18.34 12.99 14.12
CA ASN A 154 19.45 12.94 15.07
C ASN A 154 20.14 11.56 15.08
N ARG A 155 19.53 10.52 14.50
CA ARG A 155 19.98 9.13 14.52
C ARG A 155 20.13 8.57 15.94
N ILE A 156 19.20 8.92 16.83
CA ILE A 156 19.23 8.59 18.26
C ILE A 156 17.99 7.78 18.63
N TRP A 157 18.22 6.68 19.34
CA TRP A 157 17.20 5.96 20.08
C TRP A 157 17.10 6.52 21.50
N SER A 158 15.90 6.62 22.01
CA SER A 158 15.61 7.00 23.40
C SER A 158 14.55 6.07 23.97
N GLU A 159 14.83 5.48 25.13
CA GLU A 159 13.83 4.70 25.85
C GLU A 159 12.80 5.66 26.46
N ALA A 160 11.53 5.46 26.10
CA ALA A 160 10.42 6.13 26.73
C ALA A 160 10.00 5.35 27.99
N GLN A 161 9.69 6.04 29.05
CA GLN A 161 9.27 5.43 30.32
C GLN A 161 7.87 5.89 30.68
N PRO A 162 6.82 5.41 29.99
CA PRO A 162 5.45 5.76 30.31
C PRO A 162 5.07 5.13 31.66
N ALA A 163 4.28 5.87 32.45
CA ALA A 163 3.83 5.40 33.76
C ALA A 163 2.95 4.13 33.69
N ARG A 164 2.38 3.85 32.52
CA ARG A 164 1.56 2.68 32.21
C ARG A 164 1.86 2.21 30.79
N SER A 165 1.92 0.90 30.60
CA SER A 165 2.09 0.26 29.29
C SER A 165 1.14 -0.92 29.13
N PRO A 166 0.85 -1.36 27.88
CA PRO A 166 0.28 -2.68 27.65
C PRO A 166 1.17 -3.77 28.26
N SER A 167 0.62 -4.96 28.49
CA SER A 167 1.45 -6.13 28.85
C SER A 167 2.51 -6.38 27.76
N ALA A 168 3.67 -6.92 28.17
CA ALA A 168 4.71 -7.37 27.25
C ALA A 168 4.12 -8.29 26.18
N ARG A 169 4.42 -8.01 24.90
CA ARG A 169 3.83 -8.72 23.75
C ARG A 169 4.62 -8.51 22.47
N SER A 170 4.49 -9.46 21.55
CA SER A 170 4.94 -9.39 20.17
C SER A 170 3.77 -9.42 19.20
N ASP A 171 4.01 -9.18 17.91
CA ASP A 171 3.10 -9.48 16.80
C ASP A 171 1.77 -8.69 16.83
N SER A 172 1.77 -7.55 17.51
CA SER A 172 0.60 -6.67 17.57
C SER A 172 0.39 -5.94 16.25
N GLN A 173 -0.88 -5.72 15.89
CA GLN A 173 -1.27 -4.89 14.77
C GLN A 173 -1.19 -3.43 15.19
N VAL A 174 -0.58 -2.59 14.34
CA VAL A 174 -0.32 -1.20 14.69
C VAL A 174 -0.44 -0.28 13.48
N ALA A 175 -0.97 0.93 13.69
CA ALA A 175 -0.87 2.04 12.75
C ALA A 175 -0.92 3.37 13.51
N TYR A 176 -0.49 4.45 12.84
CA TYR A 176 -0.53 5.80 13.36
C TYR A 176 -1.69 6.58 12.73
N ASP A 177 -2.45 7.28 13.58
CA ASP A 177 -3.52 8.20 13.20
C ASP A 177 -3.01 9.64 13.34
N PRO A 178 -2.75 10.36 12.24
CA PRO A 178 -2.25 11.73 12.28
C PRO A 178 -3.32 12.76 12.70
N LEU A 179 -4.61 12.42 12.60
CA LEU A 179 -5.70 13.33 13.00
C LEU A 179 -5.90 13.32 14.51
N ALA A 180 -5.86 12.14 15.12
CA ALA A 180 -5.94 11.99 16.57
C ALA A 180 -4.57 12.14 17.27
N ASP A 181 -3.47 12.12 16.52
CA ASP A 181 -2.07 12.11 16.98
C ASP A 181 -1.81 10.97 17.97
N VAL A 182 -2.15 9.74 17.55
CA VAL A 182 -2.01 8.55 18.36
C VAL A 182 -1.45 7.37 17.56
N VAL A 183 -0.62 6.58 18.22
CA VAL A 183 -0.27 5.23 17.77
C VAL A 183 -1.30 4.25 18.31
N PHE A 184 -2.06 3.60 17.43
CA PHE A 184 -3.10 2.65 17.82
C PHE A 184 -2.58 1.21 17.68
N LEU A 185 -2.77 0.41 18.73
CA LEU A 185 -2.32 -0.97 18.85
C LEU A 185 -3.52 -1.87 19.15
N PHE A 186 -3.58 -3.02 18.48
CA PHE A 186 -4.55 -4.09 18.74
C PHE A 186 -3.85 -5.44 18.86
N GLY A 187 -4.28 -6.26 19.83
CA GLY A 187 -3.93 -7.67 19.93
C GLY A 187 -2.46 -7.98 20.20
N GLY A 188 -1.95 -9.02 19.57
CA GLY A 188 -0.61 -9.56 19.74
C GLY A 188 -0.58 -10.81 20.63
N PHE A 189 0.61 -11.31 20.92
CA PHE A 189 0.86 -12.51 21.73
C PHE A 189 1.75 -12.19 22.93
N ASN A 190 1.31 -12.53 24.14
CA ASN A 190 2.06 -12.21 25.37
C ASN A 190 2.98 -13.34 25.85
N GLY A 191 3.16 -14.37 25.03
CA GLY A 191 3.94 -15.57 25.39
C GLY A 191 3.09 -16.74 25.89
N THR A 192 1.82 -16.49 26.23
CA THR A 192 0.87 -17.52 26.70
C THR A 192 -0.47 -17.47 26.00
N THR A 193 -0.96 -16.29 25.69
CA THR A 193 -2.29 -16.08 25.07
C THR A 193 -2.24 -15.05 23.98
N TYR A 194 -3.10 -15.22 22.98
CA TYR A 194 -3.44 -14.20 22.00
C TYR A 194 -4.34 -13.15 22.65
N LEU A 195 -4.15 -11.90 22.27
CA LEU A 195 -4.81 -10.76 22.88
C LEU A 195 -5.80 -10.13 21.91
N SER A 196 -6.84 -9.47 22.46
CA SER A 196 -7.84 -8.69 21.70
C SER A 196 -8.07 -7.31 22.30
N ASP A 197 -7.21 -6.89 23.22
CA ASP A 197 -7.25 -5.57 23.80
C ASP A 197 -6.71 -4.52 22.81
N SER A 198 -7.22 -3.31 22.95
CA SER A 198 -6.79 -2.15 22.17
C SER A 198 -6.15 -1.13 23.10
N TRP A 199 -5.06 -0.55 22.63
CA TRP A 199 -4.33 0.50 23.33
C TRP A 199 -3.96 1.62 22.36
N TYR A 200 -3.71 2.81 22.88
CA TYR A 200 -3.09 3.88 22.12
C TYR A 200 -1.97 4.54 22.91
N TYR A 201 -0.97 5.01 22.19
CA TYR A 201 0.15 5.77 22.74
C TYR A 201 0.14 7.19 22.19
N SER A 202 0.23 8.16 23.09
CA SER A 202 0.47 9.57 22.77
C SER A 202 1.95 9.87 23.00
N VAL A 203 2.66 10.21 21.96
CA VAL A 203 4.08 10.58 22.03
C VAL A 203 4.25 11.85 22.87
N VAL A 204 3.42 12.86 22.62
CA VAL A 204 3.49 14.15 23.31
C VAL A 204 3.31 13.99 24.83
N ASN A 205 2.43 13.09 25.26
CA ASN A 205 2.16 12.86 26.67
C ASN A 205 2.99 11.72 27.27
N ASN A 206 3.75 10.99 26.46
CA ASN A 206 4.46 9.76 26.84
C ASN A 206 3.55 8.81 27.64
N THR A 207 2.40 8.48 27.09
CA THR A 207 1.36 7.75 27.84
C THR A 207 0.67 6.71 26.99
N TRP A 208 0.62 5.46 27.45
CA TRP A 208 -0.26 4.42 26.96
C TRP A 208 -1.60 4.44 27.69
N SER A 209 -2.68 4.32 26.94
CA SER A 209 -4.03 4.22 27.48
C SER A 209 -4.80 3.10 26.83
N PRO A 210 -5.59 2.31 27.58
CA PRO A 210 -6.45 1.29 27.02
C PRO A 210 -7.61 1.95 26.25
N ARG A 211 -8.04 1.26 25.17
CA ARG A 211 -9.17 1.71 24.34
C ARG A 211 -10.17 0.56 24.14
N PRO A 212 -10.87 0.12 25.21
CA PRO A 212 -11.81 -0.98 25.09
C PRO A 212 -12.97 -0.62 24.19
N ALA A 213 -13.37 -1.54 23.32
CA ALA A 213 -14.56 -1.45 22.47
C ALA A 213 -15.57 -2.55 22.87
N LEU A 214 -16.86 -2.32 22.57
CA LEU A 214 -17.92 -3.30 22.88
C LEU A 214 -17.82 -4.57 22.02
N VAL A 215 -17.39 -4.40 20.78
CA VAL A 215 -17.13 -5.46 19.82
C VAL A 215 -15.71 -5.26 19.30
N SER A 216 -14.97 -6.32 19.15
CA SER A 216 -13.62 -6.31 18.59
C SER A 216 -13.40 -7.56 17.75
N PRO A 217 -12.38 -7.57 16.87
CA PRO A 217 -11.89 -8.80 16.27
C PRO A 217 -11.54 -9.86 17.33
N SER A 218 -11.52 -11.14 16.94
CA SER A 218 -11.01 -12.21 17.79
C SER A 218 -9.58 -11.92 18.26
N PRO A 219 -9.14 -12.47 19.41
CA PRO A 219 -7.74 -12.41 19.83
C PRO A 219 -6.83 -12.89 18.71
N ARG A 220 -5.81 -12.11 18.36
CA ARG A 220 -4.93 -12.42 17.22
C ARG A 220 -3.55 -11.81 17.31
N ALA A 221 -2.60 -12.45 16.62
CA ALA A 221 -1.25 -11.96 16.36
C ALA A 221 -0.97 -11.97 14.84
N ASP A 222 0.14 -11.40 14.40
CA ASP A 222 0.71 -11.51 13.04
C ASP A 222 -0.16 -10.96 11.89
N GLY A 223 -1.30 -10.37 12.19
CA GLY A 223 -2.05 -9.57 11.24
C GLY A 223 -1.35 -8.24 10.93
N ARG A 224 -1.91 -7.46 10.03
CA ARG A 224 -1.40 -6.12 9.75
C ARG A 224 -2.52 -5.09 9.82
N MET A 225 -2.14 -3.90 10.27
CA MET A 225 -3.03 -2.75 10.36
C MET A 225 -2.51 -1.60 9.52
N ILE A 226 -3.41 -0.91 8.84
CA ILE A 226 -3.16 0.34 8.13
C ILE A 226 -4.12 1.41 8.63
N TYR A 227 -3.74 2.69 8.44
CA TYR A 227 -4.62 3.83 8.64
C TYR A 227 -4.99 4.47 7.29
N VAL A 228 -6.27 4.74 7.08
CA VAL A 228 -6.84 5.33 5.87
C VAL A 228 -7.23 6.76 6.15
N GLU A 229 -6.38 7.71 5.77
CA GLU A 229 -6.56 9.14 6.07
C GLU A 229 -7.85 9.71 5.52
N SER A 230 -8.19 9.41 4.26
CA SER A 230 -9.38 9.94 3.59
C SER A 230 -10.71 9.53 4.23
N GLN A 231 -10.70 8.53 5.11
CA GLN A 231 -11.89 7.95 5.73
C GLN A 231 -11.82 7.92 7.26
N ASP A 232 -10.74 8.40 7.84
CA ASP A 232 -10.48 8.40 9.29
C ASP A 232 -10.78 7.04 9.92
N ARG A 233 -10.12 6.00 9.40
CA ARG A 233 -10.29 4.64 9.91
C ARG A 233 -9.04 3.78 9.80
N PHE A 234 -8.94 2.84 10.72
CA PHE A 234 -7.98 1.75 10.64
C PHE A 234 -8.61 0.54 9.95
N ILE A 235 -7.79 -0.25 9.26
CA ILE A 235 -8.17 -1.53 8.67
C ILE A 235 -7.17 -2.59 9.10
N ILE A 236 -7.68 -3.72 9.62
CA ILE A 236 -6.90 -4.92 9.95
C ILE A 236 -7.23 -6.00 8.93
N PHE A 237 -6.21 -6.74 8.51
CA PHE A 237 -6.36 -7.98 7.75
C PHE A 237 -5.57 -9.12 8.37
N GLY A 238 -6.22 -10.29 8.49
CA GLY A 238 -5.59 -11.57 8.74
C GLY A 238 -4.94 -11.74 10.11
N GLY A 239 -3.85 -12.46 10.13
CA GLY A 239 -3.17 -12.93 11.32
C GLY A 239 -3.51 -14.36 11.66
N ASN A 240 -3.24 -14.75 12.90
CA ASN A 240 -3.54 -16.07 13.41
C ASN A 240 -4.10 -16.00 14.83
N ASP A 241 -4.73 -17.07 15.24
CA ASP A 241 -5.20 -17.30 16.60
C ASP A 241 -5.01 -18.77 17.04
N PHE A 242 -5.25 -19.02 18.33
CA PHE A 242 -5.36 -20.36 18.90
C PHE A 242 -6.78 -20.54 19.44
N SER A 243 -7.76 -20.50 18.54
CA SER A 243 -9.14 -20.68 18.91
C SER A 243 -9.58 -22.11 18.62
N GLY A 244 -9.90 -22.86 19.65
CA GLY A 244 -10.49 -24.17 19.50
C GLY A 244 -10.15 -25.15 20.61
N PRO A 245 -10.94 -26.24 20.79
CA PRO A 245 -10.82 -27.16 21.91
C PRO A 245 -9.52 -27.96 21.94
N ASN A 246 -8.71 -27.91 20.87
CA ASN A 246 -7.44 -28.64 20.77
C ASN A 246 -6.24 -27.70 20.55
N TYR A 247 -6.35 -26.40 20.83
CA TYR A 247 -5.30 -25.41 20.54
C TYR A 247 -4.80 -25.53 19.11
N THR A 248 -5.74 -25.55 18.17
CA THR A 248 -5.40 -25.56 16.75
C THR A 248 -5.04 -24.15 16.31
N PHE A 249 -3.94 -24.04 15.60
CA PHE A 249 -3.48 -22.81 14.99
C PHE A 249 -4.34 -22.51 13.76
N HIS A 250 -4.95 -21.34 13.70
CA HIS A 250 -5.78 -20.91 12.59
C HIS A 250 -5.23 -19.62 11.99
N HIS A 251 -5.05 -19.63 10.69
CA HIS A 251 -4.84 -18.41 9.93
C HIS A 251 -6.19 -17.72 9.68
N LEU A 252 -6.18 -16.41 9.70
CA LEU A 252 -7.36 -15.57 9.52
C LEU A 252 -7.34 -14.90 8.14
N SER A 253 -8.52 -14.70 7.53
CA SER A 253 -8.70 -13.99 6.27
C SER A 253 -9.69 -12.84 6.39
N ASP A 254 -10.19 -12.60 7.60
CA ASP A 254 -11.15 -11.55 7.86
C ASP A 254 -10.53 -10.15 7.76
N THR A 255 -11.35 -9.21 7.37
CA THR A 255 -11.01 -7.79 7.30
C THR A 255 -11.90 -7.04 8.28
N TRP A 256 -11.29 -6.21 9.11
CA TRP A 256 -12.00 -5.37 10.06
C TRP A 256 -11.65 -3.91 9.88
N SER A 257 -12.62 -3.06 10.09
CA SER A 257 -12.46 -1.60 10.11
C SER A 257 -12.71 -1.08 11.52
N TYR A 258 -11.87 -0.13 11.97
CA TYR A 258 -12.07 0.57 13.24
C TYR A 258 -12.10 2.08 13.03
N ARG A 259 -13.08 2.75 13.61
CA ARG A 259 -13.18 4.22 13.61
C ARG A 259 -12.85 4.80 14.96
N TRP A 260 -11.82 5.64 14.99
CA TRP A 260 -11.34 6.26 16.22
C TRP A 260 -12.43 7.10 16.90
N GLY A 261 -13.08 8.00 16.18
CA GLY A 261 -14.06 8.93 16.73
C GLY A 261 -15.28 8.28 17.39
N THR A 262 -15.68 7.08 16.92
CA THR A 262 -16.83 6.34 17.46
C THR A 262 -16.46 5.17 18.36
N ASN A 263 -15.19 4.76 18.38
CA ASN A 263 -14.70 3.59 19.09
C ASN A 263 -15.43 2.28 18.68
N VAL A 264 -15.67 2.12 17.37
CA VAL A 264 -16.44 0.98 16.82
C VAL A 264 -15.59 0.18 15.84
N TRP A 265 -15.54 -1.13 16.06
CA TRP A 265 -15.08 -2.11 15.09
C TRP A 265 -16.24 -2.60 14.23
N THR A 266 -15.98 -2.78 12.95
CA THR A 266 -16.93 -3.32 11.97
C THR A 266 -16.24 -4.42 11.17
N HIS A 267 -16.83 -5.61 11.14
CA HIS A 267 -16.40 -6.68 10.24
C HIS A 267 -16.79 -6.31 8.80
N LEU A 268 -15.86 -6.45 7.88
CA LEU A 268 -16.09 -6.19 6.46
C LEU A 268 -16.23 -7.54 5.74
N ASP A 269 -17.46 -7.85 5.32
CA ASP A 269 -17.77 -9.11 4.64
C ASP A 269 -17.35 -9.05 3.16
N HIS A 270 -16.60 -10.04 2.70
CA HIS A 270 -16.15 -10.16 1.33
C HIS A 270 -16.53 -11.51 0.73
N SER A 271 -17.04 -11.49 -0.51
CA SER A 271 -17.31 -12.71 -1.28
C SER A 271 -16.03 -13.30 -1.90
N THR A 272 -15.03 -12.48 -2.10
CA THR A 272 -13.69 -12.84 -2.64
C THR A 272 -12.64 -12.03 -1.92
N GLY A 273 -11.45 -12.61 -1.71
CA GLY A 273 -10.35 -11.92 -1.04
C GLY A 273 -9.10 -12.81 -0.92
N PRO A 274 -8.05 -12.29 -0.32
CA PRO A 274 -6.83 -13.05 -0.05
C PRO A 274 -7.13 -14.28 0.82
N SER A 275 -6.39 -15.35 0.62
CA SER A 275 -6.43 -16.51 1.52
C SER A 275 -6.01 -16.13 2.93
N ALA A 276 -6.48 -16.90 3.90
CA ALA A 276 -6.09 -16.76 5.32
C ALA A 276 -4.56 -16.84 5.46
N ARG A 277 -3.98 -15.85 6.17
CA ARG A 277 -2.52 -15.75 6.33
C ARG A 277 -2.11 -14.93 7.53
N ASP A 278 -0.94 -15.27 8.05
CA ASP A 278 -0.18 -14.47 8.99
C ASP A 278 1.04 -13.81 8.30
N TYR A 279 1.64 -12.85 8.96
CA TYR A 279 2.82 -12.11 8.51
C TYR A 279 2.74 -11.54 7.07
N PRO A 280 1.61 -11.05 6.58
CA PRO A 280 1.59 -10.37 5.28
C PRO A 280 2.33 -9.04 5.37
N VAL A 281 2.72 -8.51 4.21
CA VAL A 281 2.96 -7.07 4.04
C VAL A 281 1.65 -6.43 3.63
N PHE A 282 1.22 -5.39 4.35
CA PHE A 282 -0.01 -4.64 4.07
C PHE A 282 0.26 -3.15 4.21
N ALA A 283 0.13 -2.41 3.12
CA ALA A 283 0.48 -1.00 3.05
C ALA A 283 -0.53 -0.21 2.22
N VAL A 284 -0.79 1.04 2.61
CA VAL A 284 -1.80 1.89 2.00
C VAL A 284 -1.19 2.81 0.95
N ASP A 285 -1.78 2.83 -0.23
CA ASP A 285 -1.62 3.82 -1.28
C ASP A 285 -2.77 4.84 -1.16
N GLN A 286 -2.56 5.85 -0.32
CA GLN A 286 -3.57 6.89 -0.04
C GLN A 286 -3.99 7.63 -1.31
N THR A 287 -3.05 7.84 -2.24
CA THR A 287 -3.29 8.57 -3.49
C THR A 287 -4.19 7.80 -4.45
N ALA A 288 -3.96 6.49 -4.59
CA ALA A 288 -4.78 5.64 -5.45
C ALA A 288 -6.07 5.14 -4.77
N GLY A 289 -6.29 5.45 -3.49
CA GLY A 289 -7.46 5.00 -2.74
C GLY A 289 -7.54 3.48 -2.56
N ARG A 290 -6.40 2.83 -2.35
CA ARG A 290 -6.30 1.38 -2.17
C ARG A 290 -5.23 1.00 -1.16
N ALA A 291 -5.31 -0.22 -0.64
CA ALA A 291 -4.22 -0.83 0.10
C ALA A 291 -3.70 -2.07 -0.64
N LEU A 292 -2.39 -2.30 -0.58
CA LEU A 292 -1.72 -3.43 -1.23
C LEU A 292 -1.32 -4.46 -0.17
N LEU A 293 -1.63 -5.73 -0.44
CA LEU A 293 -1.30 -6.86 0.42
C LEU A 293 -0.55 -7.91 -0.39
N THR A 294 0.56 -8.39 0.15
CA THR A 294 1.36 -9.45 -0.47
C THR A 294 2.04 -10.30 0.59
N SER A 295 2.60 -11.43 0.18
CA SER A 295 3.37 -12.31 1.07
C SER A 295 2.53 -12.92 2.20
N GLY A 296 3.19 -13.60 3.11
CA GLY A 296 2.58 -14.22 4.28
C GLY A 296 2.65 -15.74 4.24
N PHE A 297 2.22 -16.36 5.33
CA PHE A 297 2.14 -17.80 5.49
C PHE A 297 0.69 -18.22 5.77
N GLY A 298 0.16 -19.15 5.01
CA GLY A 298 -1.21 -19.64 5.18
C GLY A 298 -1.34 -21.08 4.73
N GLU A 299 -2.13 -21.88 5.46
CA GLU A 299 -2.46 -23.27 5.13
C GLU A 299 -1.24 -24.12 4.66
N ARG A 300 -0.09 -23.95 5.29
CA ARG A 300 1.19 -24.63 5.02
C ARG A 300 1.88 -24.23 3.72
N ILE A 301 1.53 -23.09 3.16
CA ILE A 301 2.21 -22.51 1.99
C ILE A 301 2.71 -21.10 2.27
N ILE A 302 3.85 -20.78 1.70
CA ILE A 302 4.39 -19.42 1.68
C ILE A 302 3.85 -18.72 0.42
N LEU A 303 3.38 -17.49 0.59
CA LEU A 303 2.62 -16.77 -0.43
C LEU A 303 3.46 -15.67 -1.08
N ASN A 304 3.16 -15.36 -2.36
CA ASN A 304 3.73 -14.25 -3.13
C ASN A 304 2.71 -13.58 -4.06
N ASP A 305 1.43 -13.84 -3.83
CA ASP A 305 0.34 -13.16 -4.51
C ASP A 305 0.30 -11.67 -4.14
N LEU A 306 -0.37 -10.89 -4.95
CA LEU A 306 -0.57 -9.46 -4.72
C LEU A 306 -2.05 -9.13 -4.82
N TRP A 307 -2.58 -8.50 -3.79
CA TRP A 307 -3.97 -8.07 -3.71
C TRP A 307 -4.07 -6.57 -3.49
N ALA A 308 -5.11 -5.97 -4.04
CA ALA A 308 -5.51 -4.60 -3.73
C ALA A 308 -6.85 -4.60 -2.99
N PHE A 309 -6.92 -3.86 -1.90
CA PHE A 309 -8.16 -3.53 -1.22
C PHE A 309 -8.64 -2.15 -1.69
N ASP A 310 -9.77 -2.09 -2.40
CA ASP A 310 -10.41 -0.84 -2.83
C ASP A 310 -11.04 -0.17 -1.60
N LEU A 311 -10.47 0.95 -1.16
CA LEU A 311 -10.89 1.66 0.03
C LEU A 311 -12.29 2.29 -0.09
N SER A 312 -12.78 2.51 -1.31
CA SER A 312 -14.09 3.14 -1.55
C SER A 312 -15.23 2.13 -1.56
N LYS A 313 -14.94 0.85 -1.92
CA LYS A 313 -15.92 -0.21 -2.07
C LYS A 313 -15.81 -1.27 -0.97
N ASP A 314 -14.74 -1.23 -0.18
CA ASP A 314 -14.38 -2.27 0.78
C ASP A 314 -14.32 -3.67 0.14
N THR A 315 -13.66 -3.79 -1.02
CA THR A 315 -13.55 -5.05 -1.77
C THR A 315 -12.11 -5.36 -2.15
N TRP A 316 -11.79 -6.66 -2.23
CA TRP A 316 -10.50 -7.15 -2.66
C TRP A 316 -10.46 -7.42 -4.16
N LEU A 317 -9.34 -7.12 -4.80
CA LEU A 317 -9.02 -7.41 -6.19
C LEU A 317 -7.66 -8.11 -6.26
N ASP A 318 -7.61 -9.26 -6.93
CA ASP A 318 -6.36 -9.96 -7.23
C ASP A 318 -5.58 -9.20 -8.32
N LEU A 319 -4.36 -8.80 -8.00
CA LEU A 319 -3.43 -8.12 -8.90
C LEU A 319 -2.21 -8.99 -9.23
N SER A 320 -2.19 -10.26 -8.78
CA SER A 320 -1.01 -11.13 -8.85
C SER A 320 -0.37 -11.13 -10.24
N PRO A 321 0.83 -10.54 -10.41
CA PRO A 321 1.50 -10.45 -11.69
C PRO A 321 2.22 -11.78 -12.02
N GLN A 322 2.57 -11.98 -13.29
CA GLN A 322 3.33 -13.16 -13.71
C GLN A 322 4.75 -13.24 -13.13
N VAL A 323 5.34 -12.08 -12.83
CA VAL A 323 6.65 -11.97 -12.17
C VAL A 323 6.41 -11.41 -10.79
N SER A 324 6.79 -12.17 -9.78
CA SER A 324 6.69 -11.81 -8.35
C SER A 324 7.99 -12.10 -7.64
N PRO A 325 8.26 -11.44 -6.51
CA PRO A 325 9.32 -11.85 -5.59
C PRO A 325 9.17 -13.33 -5.21
N PRO A 326 10.24 -14.01 -4.80
CA PRO A 326 10.12 -15.31 -4.16
C PRO A 326 9.08 -15.29 -3.04
N ALA A 327 8.27 -16.35 -2.93
CA ALA A 327 7.30 -16.49 -1.87
C ALA A 327 7.98 -16.37 -0.51
N ARG A 328 7.41 -15.58 0.39
CA ARG A 328 8.00 -15.22 1.68
C ARG A 328 6.97 -14.85 2.74
N PHE A 329 7.31 -15.03 4.00
CA PHE A 329 6.57 -14.51 5.14
C PHE A 329 7.51 -13.80 6.11
N ALA A 330 6.96 -13.08 7.09
CA ALA A 330 7.72 -12.25 8.01
C ALA A 330 8.70 -11.29 7.31
N ALA A 331 8.38 -10.92 6.05
CA ALA A 331 8.99 -9.81 5.36
C ALA A 331 8.44 -8.49 5.90
N VAL A 332 9.20 -7.43 5.71
CA VAL A 332 8.75 -6.08 6.04
C VAL A 332 8.53 -5.26 4.78
N GLY A 333 7.64 -4.30 4.87
CA GLY A 333 7.35 -3.44 3.74
C GLY A 333 6.52 -2.23 4.12
N GLY A 334 6.40 -1.32 3.16
CA GLY A 334 5.62 -0.11 3.28
C GLY A 334 5.46 0.56 1.93
N PHE A 335 4.56 1.52 1.86
CA PHE A 335 4.30 2.27 0.64
C PHE A 335 5.12 3.56 0.62
N ASP A 336 5.82 3.81 -0.48
CA ASP A 336 6.47 5.08 -0.80
C ASP A 336 5.50 5.95 -1.61
N PRO A 337 4.92 7.00 -1.04
CA PRO A 337 3.95 7.83 -1.72
C PRO A 337 4.58 8.74 -2.79
N VAL A 338 5.90 8.96 -2.74
CA VAL A 338 6.62 9.79 -3.73
C VAL A 338 6.89 8.99 -5.00
N LYS A 339 7.37 7.75 -4.85
CA LYS A 339 7.62 6.83 -5.96
C LYS A 339 6.38 6.06 -6.40
N GLN A 340 5.28 6.16 -5.65
CA GLN A 340 4.05 5.39 -5.87
C GLN A 340 4.35 3.89 -5.94
N ALA A 341 5.09 3.39 -4.97
CA ALA A 341 5.59 2.03 -4.97
C ALA A 341 5.50 1.34 -3.60
N LEU A 342 5.08 0.08 -3.59
CA LEU A 342 5.22 -0.80 -2.45
C LEU A 342 6.66 -1.32 -2.41
N VAL A 343 7.35 -1.13 -1.30
CA VAL A 343 8.70 -1.65 -1.04
C VAL A 343 8.60 -2.81 -0.07
N ILE A 344 9.27 -3.93 -0.35
CA ILE A 344 9.41 -5.06 0.58
C ILE A 344 10.88 -5.45 0.74
N PHE A 345 11.24 -5.95 1.93
CA PHE A 345 12.60 -6.40 2.24
C PHE A 345 12.58 -7.69 3.06
N GLY A 346 13.51 -8.60 2.75
CA GLY A 346 13.82 -9.77 3.56
C GLY A 346 12.67 -10.77 3.70
N GLY A 347 12.55 -11.37 4.86
CA GLY A 347 11.60 -12.43 5.19
C GLY A 347 12.20 -13.81 5.11
N LEU A 348 11.36 -14.82 5.31
CA LEU A 348 11.71 -16.24 5.27
C LEU A 348 10.98 -16.91 4.09
N ALA A 349 11.74 -17.57 3.23
CA ALA A 349 11.26 -18.40 2.12
C ALA A 349 11.61 -19.88 2.35
N ASP A 350 11.12 -20.77 1.51
CA ASP A 350 11.52 -22.21 1.54
C ASP A 350 13.05 -22.39 1.42
N THR A 351 13.74 -21.45 0.76
CA THR A 351 15.20 -21.46 0.58
C THR A 351 15.97 -20.87 1.77
N GLY A 352 15.28 -20.34 2.80
CA GLY A 352 15.86 -19.69 3.97
C GLY A 352 15.63 -18.19 4.01
N LEU A 353 16.34 -17.53 4.91
CA LEU A 353 16.25 -16.08 5.13
C LEU A 353 16.72 -15.29 3.92
N LEU A 354 16.03 -14.21 3.63
CA LEU A 354 16.25 -13.32 2.48
C LEU A 354 16.88 -11.98 2.92
N ALA A 355 17.56 -11.32 1.96
CA ALA A 355 18.14 -9.98 2.12
C ALA A 355 17.89 -9.10 0.88
N ASP A 356 17.01 -9.56 -0.02
CA ASP A 356 16.63 -8.84 -1.21
C ASP A 356 15.62 -7.73 -0.93
N THR A 357 15.65 -6.71 -1.76
CA THR A 357 14.70 -5.61 -1.74
C THR A 357 13.93 -5.59 -3.05
N TRP A 358 12.62 -5.58 -2.98
CA TRP A 358 11.74 -5.53 -4.14
C TRP A 358 10.83 -4.32 -4.09
N GLN A 359 10.51 -3.82 -5.26
CA GLN A 359 9.63 -2.69 -5.45
C GLN A 359 8.51 -3.02 -6.43
N TYR A 360 7.26 -2.78 -6.05
CA TYR A 360 6.11 -2.87 -6.95
C TYR A 360 5.65 -1.49 -7.34
N ALA A 361 5.84 -1.13 -8.62
CA ALA A 361 5.34 0.12 -9.17
C ALA A 361 3.88 -0.04 -9.61
N SER A 362 3.01 0.78 -9.09
CA SER A 362 1.56 0.66 -9.27
C SER A 362 1.04 1.23 -10.59
N GLY A 363 1.89 1.89 -11.36
CA GLY A 363 1.59 2.33 -12.71
C GLY A 363 0.53 3.43 -12.88
N ILE A 364 0.17 4.13 -11.83
CA ILE A 364 -0.56 5.40 -11.98
C ILE A 364 0.51 6.48 -12.06
N PRO A 365 0.73 7.12 -13.23
CA PRO A 365 1.60 8.28 -13.29
C PRO A 365 1.04 9.30 -12.30
N SER A 366 1.85 9.76 -11.35
CA SER A 366 1.52 11.01 -10.66
C SER A 366 1.22 12.01 -11.77
N ALA A 367 0.05 12.64 -11.72
CA ALA A 367 -0.25 13.74 -12.63
C ALA A 367 0.88 14.75 -12.45
N THR A 368 1.85 14.73 -13.38
CA THR A 368 2.94 15.70 -13.34
C THR A 368 2.30 17.05 -13.48
N PRO A 369 2.61 18.03 -12.64
CA PRO A 369 2.10 19.41 -12.78
C PRO A 369 2.36 20.02 -14.15
N ASP A 370 3.26 19.43 -14.94
CA ASP A 370 3.71 19.93 -16.25
C ASP A 370 2.76 19.62 -17.43
N LEU A 371 1.73 18.78 -17.25
CA LEU A 371 0.74 18.53 -18.32
C LEU A 371 -0.46 19.50 -18.29
N VAL A 372 -0.65 20.25 -17.22
CA VAL A 372 -1.72 21.26 -17.13
C VAL A 372 -1.56 22.38 -18.18
N PRO A 373 -0.34 22.89 -18.51
CA PRO A 373 -0.18 23.88 -19.58
C PRO A 373 -0.46 23.31 -20.96
N VAL A 374 -0.18 22.03 -21.21
CA VAL A 374 -0.42 21.43 -22.55
C VAL A 374 -1.91 21.17 -22.78
N ALA A 375 -2.66 20.72 -21.77
CA ALA A 375 -4.11 20.54 -21.90
C ALA A 375 -4.85 21.88 -22.08
N LEU A 376 -4.44 22.94 -21.38
CA LEU A 376 -5.00 24.29 -21.54
C LEU A 376 -4.59 24.93 -22.87
N ALA A 377 -3.37 24.68 -23.36
CA ALA A 377 -2.94 25.13 -24.68
C ALA A 377 -3.72 24.45 -25.81
N VAL A 378 -4.00 23.16 -25.72
CA VAL A 378 -4.81 22.40 -26.68
C VAL A 378 -6.28 22.88 -26.65
N ALA A 379 -6.85 23.09 -25.47
CA ALA A 379 -8.20 23.63 -25.33
C ALA A 379 -8.30 25.10 -25.87
N GLY A 380 -7.27 25.90 -25.63
CA GLY A 380 -7.18 27.28 -26.17
C GLY A 380 -7.07 27.32 -27.69
N VAL A 381 -6.29 26.43 -28.31
CA VAL A 381 -6.15 26.30 -29.75
C VAL A 381 -7.47 25.86 -30.41
N LEU A 382 -8.18 24.89 -29.81
CA LEU A 382 -9.48 24.44 -30.34
C LEU A 382 -10.56 25.52 -30.26
N THR A 383 -10.58 26.38 -29.25
CA THR A 383 -11.50 27.52 -29.16
C THR A 383 -11.17 28.61 -30.18
N VAL A 384 -9.90 28.90 -30.46
CA VAL A 384 -9.49 29.89 -31.46
C VAL A 384 -9.82 29.39 -32.87
N PHE A 385 -9.61 28.11 -33.21
CA PHE A 385 -9.99 27.55 -34.50
C PHE A 385 -11.51 27.48 -34.70
N GLY A 386 -12.28 27.18 -33.66
CA GLY A 386 -13.74 27.21 -33.69
C GLY A 386 -14.30 28.60 -33.97
N VAL A 387 -13.74 29.66 -33.38
CA VAL A 387 -14.15 31.04 -33.60
C VAL A 387 -13.75 31.53 -35.00
N VAL A 388 -12.58 31.13 -35.51
CA VAL A 388 -12.13 31.48 -36.87
C VAL A 388 -12.98 30.78 -37.92
N ALA A 389 -13.32 29.50 -37.75
CA ALA A 389 -14.20 28.77 -38.66
C ALA A 389 -15.63 29.36 -38.70
N ALA A 390 -16.18 29.71 -37.53
CA ALA A 390 -17.50 30.36 -37.45
C ALA A 390 -17.52 31.74 -38.15
N ARG A 391 -16.45 32.54 -38.05
CA ARG A 391 -16.34 33.83 -38.74
C ARG A 391 -16.18 33.67 -40.25
N LEU A 392 -15.52 32.64 -40.75
CA LEU A 392 -15.42 32.36 -42.19
C LEU A 392 -16.76 31.90 -42.76
N VAL A 393 -17.53 31.08 -42.08
CA VAL A 393 -18.86 30.62 -42.50
C VAL A 393 -19.86 31.79 -42.54
N LEU A 394 -19.80 32.72 -41.60
CA LEU A 394 -20.65 33.91 -41.57
C LEU A 394 -20.30 34.93 -42.68
N ARG A 395 -19.03 35.05 -43.10
CA ARG A 395 -18.60 35.91 -44.19
C ARG A 395 -19.01 35.38 -45.57
N THR A 396 -19.13 34.08 -45.77
CA THR A 396 -19.57 33.49 -47.03
C THR A 396 -21.09 33.57 -47.24
N LYS A 397 -21.88 33.64 -46.14
CA LYS A 397 -23.34 33.86 -46.22
C LYS A 397 -23.76 35.32 -46.48
N GLY A 398 -22.89 36.30 -46.16
CA GLY A 398 -23.17 37.75 -46.40
C GLY A 398 -22.85 38.26 -47.77
N ARG A 399 -22.44 37.45 -48.80
CA ARG A 399 -22.14 37.85 -50.16
C ARG A 399 -23.13 37.31 -51.22
N ARG A 400 -24.25 36.78 -50.78
CA ARG A 400 -25.34 36.33 -51.64
C ARG A 400 -26.67 37.00 -51.22
N SER A 401 -26.74 38.27 -51.28
CA SER A 401 -27.99 39.08 -51.39
C SER A 401 -27.74 40.26 -52.24
#